data_844692ec14576c19654a35acfd604ed0
#
_entry.id   844692ec14576c19654a35acfd604ed0
#
_cell.length_a   1.000
_cell.length_b   1.000
_cell.length_c   1.000
_cell.angle_alpha   90.00
_cell.angle_beta   90.00
_cell.angle_gamma   90.00
#
_symmetry.space_group_name_H-M   'P 1'
#
loop_
_entity.id
_entity.type
_entity.pdbx_description
1 polymer ?
#
loop_
_entity_poly.entity_id
_entity_poly.type
_entity_poly.pdbx_seq_one_letter_code
_entity_poly.pdbx_strand_id
1 'polypeptide(L)'
;KFRKEHICPERLMKLLFTNQAYVEQHINAEELMIGLYWIASDMQNVDLGISFYDIFEGKELFDIWQVFNYSHYVCNGTCPWGKEIVQRTFIPLLENILESAEDAIKDRSAAATLRFGHDGNVMPLTGLLHLEGCYAEETNPEDFYRVWSDFKIVPMAANVQLIFFSKKGSDDILVKF
;
A
#
# COMPACT_ATOMS: atom_id res chain seq x y z
N LYS A 1 -5.50 -3.19 19.78
CA LYS A 1 -5.59 -4.62 20.10
C LYS A 1 -4.77 -5.42 19.09
N PHE A 2 -5.16 -5.49 17.81
CA PHE A 2 -4.50 -6.25 16.73
C PHE A 2 -2.95 -6.07 16.71
N ARG A 3 -2.44 -4.83 16.68
CA ARG A 3 -1.01 -4.54 16.71
C ARG A 3 -0.28 -5.20 17.91
N LYS A 4 -0.88 -5.18 19.11
CA LYS A 4 -0.30 -5.78 20.32
C LYS A 4 -0.28 -7.31 20.30
N GLU A 5 -1.13 -7.92 19.50
CA GLU A 5 -1.21 -9.37 19.34
C GLU A 5 -0.23 -9.87 18.27
N HIS A 6 0.18 -8.99 17.34
CA HIS A 6 1.05 -9.33 16.22
C HIS A 6 2.50 -8.83 16.36
N ILE A 7 2.74 -7.73 17.08
CA ILE A 7 4.10 -7.25 17.33
C ILE A 7 4.59 -7.79 18.67
N CYS A 8 5.38 -8.86 18.63
CA CYS A 8 5.90 -9.60 19.78
C CYS A 8 7.44 -9.56 19.79
N PRO A 9 8.08 -8.51 20.35
CA PRO A 9 9.51 -8.27 20.20
C PRO A 9 10.40 -9.13 21.11
N GLU A 10 9.84 -9.91 22.04
CA GLU A 10 10.57 -10.56 23.13
C GLU A 10 11.67 -11.51 22.65
N ARG A 11 11.41 -12.30 21.57
CA ARG A 11 12.40 -13.19 20.98
C ARG A 11 13.56 -12.39 20.38
N LEU A 12 13.23 -11.38 19.58
CA LEU A 12 14.21 -10.54 18.91
C LEU A 12 15.08 -9.78 19.92
N MET A 13 14.50 -9.26 21.00
CA MET A 13 15.26 -8.60 22.07
C MET A 13 16.21 -9.56 22.76
N LYS A 14 15.81 -10.81 22.99
CA LYS A 14 16.70 -11.84 23.56
C LYS A 14 17.82 -12.25 22.62
N LEU A 15 17.58 -12.19 21.31
CA LEU A 15 18.61 -12.45 20.30
C LEU A 15 19.66 -11.33 20.25
N LEU A 16 19.22 -10.08 20.33
CA LEU A 16 20.08 -8.91 20.12
C LEU A 16 20.81 -8.46 21.39
N PHE A 17 20.26 -8.71 22.57
CA PHE A 17 20.78 -8.17 23.83
C PHE A 17 20.97 -9.26 24.88
N THR A 18 22.13 -9.26 25.52
CA THR A 18 22.42 -10.14 26.67
C THR A 18 21.84 -9.61 27.98
N ASN A 19 21.69 -8.29 28.10
CA ASN A 19 21.15 -7.65 29.30
C ASN A 19 19.68 -7.27 29.12
N GLN A 20 18.80 -8.15 29.51
CA GLN A 20 17.33 -7.93 29.34
C GLN A 20 16.80 -6.84 30.28
N ALA A 21 17.40 -6.68 31.49
CA ALA A 21 17.00 -5.59 32.38
C ALA A 21 17.29 -4.21 31.79
N TYR A 22 18.37 -4.08 31.02
CA TYR A 22 18.65 -2.86 30.28
C TYR A 22 17.59 -2.60 29.20
N VAL A 23 17.19 -3.65 28.46
CA VAL A 23 16.15 -3.56 27.44
C VAL A 23 14.84 -3.05 28.02
N GLU A 24 14.37 -3.66 29.11
CA GLU A 24 13.13 -3.28 29.79
C GLU A 24 13.11 -1.82 30.26
N GLN A 25 14.27 -1.28 30.66
CA GLN A 25 14.37 0.07 31.22
C GLN A 25 14.63 1.16 30.18
N HIS A 26 15.28 0.84 29.06
CA HIS A 26 15.85 1.85 28.17
C HIS A 26 15.49 1.70 26.70
N ILE A 27 14.87 0.58 26.29
CA ILE A 27 14.58 0.31 24.88
C ILE A 27 13.09 0.15 24.67
N ASN A 28 12.54 0.90 23.73
CA ASN A 28 11.22 0.59 23.19
C ASN A 28 11.36 -0.59 22.22
N ALA A 29 11.14 -1.80 22.73
CA ALA A 29 11.37 -3.04 22.01
C ALA A 29 10.50 -3.16 20.75
N GLU A 30 9.24 -2.67 20.80
CA GLU A 30 8.33 -2.68 19.66
C GLU A 30 8.83 -1.75 18.54
N GLU A 31 9.24 -0.52 18.88
CA GLU A 31 9.77 0.43 17.89
C GLU A 31 11.10 -0.07 17.30
N LEU A 32 11.96 -0.68 18.11
CA LEU A 32 13.19 -1.27 17.60
C LEU A 32 12.93 -2.42 16.63
N MET A 33 12.00 -3.32 16.97
CA MET A 33 11.60 -4.42 16.07
C MET A 33 11.08 -3.91 14.73
N ILE A 34 10.20 -2.90 14.77
CA ILE A 34 9.64 -2.27 13.56
C ILE A 34 10.74 -1.55 12.76
N GLY A 35 11.63 -0.81 13.42
CA GLY A 35 12.75 -0.14 12.78
C GLY A 35 13.68 -1.11 12.06
N LEU A 36 13.99 -2.25 12.67
CA LEU A 36 14.78 -3.31 12.05
C LEU A 36 14.06 -3.97 10.87
N TYR A 37 12.74 -4.14 10.95
CA TYR A 37 11.92 -4.61 9.83
C TYR A 37 12.01 -3.67 8.63
N TRP A 38 11.91 -2.34 8.85
CA TRP A 38 12.06 -1.36 7.78
C TRP A 38 13.45 -1.41 7.15
N ILE A 39 14.51 -1.49 7.97
CA ILE A 39 15.88 -1.63 7.47
C ILE A 39 15.99 -2.91 6.62
N ALA A 40 15.51 -4.05 7.12
CA ALA A 40 15.53 -5.30 6.39
C ALA A 40 14.80 -5.21 5.04
N SER A 41 13.66 -4.52 5.02
CA SER A 41 12.87 -4.31 3.78
C SER A 41 13.60 -3.44 2.76
N ASP A 42 14.35 -2.43 3.22
CA ASP A 42 15.07 -1.50 2.35
C ASP A 42 16.40 -2.05 1.85
N MET A 43 16.97 -3.08 2.49
CA MET A 43 18.25 -3.68 2.09
C MET A 43 18.25 -4.22 0.65
N GLN A 44 17.08 -4.58 0.10
CA GLN A 44 16.96 -4.97 -1.31
C GLN A 44 17.34 -3.84 -2.30
N ASN A 45 17.33 -2.58 -1.85
CA ASN A 45 17.66 -1.40 -2.65
C ASN A 45 19.14 -1.02 -2.56
N VAL A 46 19.93 -1.77 -1.79
CA VAL A 46 21.36 -1.49 -1.54
C VAL A 46 22.18 -2.62 -2.15
N ASP A 47 23.18 -2.28 -2.96
CA ASP A 47 24.12 -3.25 -3.56
C ASP A 47 25.17 -3.71 -2.53
N LEU A 48 24.69 -4.31 -1.46
CA LEU A 48 25.50 -4.97 -0.43
C LEU A 48 24.95 -6.39 -0.27
N GLY A 49 25.78 -7.39 -0.34
CA GLY A 49 25.37 -8.79 -0.13
C GLY A 49 24.95 -9.10 1.32
N ILE A 50 24.28 -8.17 1.98
CA ILE A 50 23.81 -8.24 3.38
C ILE A 50 22.31 -8.20 3.39
N SER A 51 21.69 -9.09 4.18
CA SER A 51 20.27 -9.08 4.50
C SER A 51 20.11 -9.07 6.01
N PHE A 52 19.09 -8.36 6.50
CA PHE A 52 18.70 -8.41 7.90
C PHE A 52 17.42 -9.25 8.13
N TYR A 53 16.92 -9.89 7.10
CA TYR A 53 15.78 -10.82 7.25
C TYR A 53 16.12 -12.05 8.09
N ASP A 54 17.36 -12.43 8.14
CA ASP A 54 17.88 -13.58 8.90
C ASP A 54 17.79 -13.42 10.42
N ILE A 55 17.63 -12.20 10.94
CA ILE A 55 17.37 -11.98 12.37
C ILE A 55 15.91 -12.23 12.75
N PHE A 56 15.00 -12.31 11.80
CA PHE A 56 13.58 -12.52 11.99
C PHE A 56 13.16 -13.96 11.69
N GLU A 57 12.12 -14.41 12.35
CA GLU A 57 11.36 -15.58 11.91
C GLU A 57 10.33 -15.17 10.84
N GLY A 58 10.00 -16.10 9.93
CA GLY A 58 9.02 -15.82 8.88
C GLY A 58 7.65 -15.37 9.42
N LYS A 59 7.25 -15.90 10.58
CA LYS A 59 6.03 -15.49 11.26
C LYS A 59 6.10 -14.04 11.74
N GLU A 60 7.23 -13.60 12.28
CA GLU A 60 7.41 -12.22 12.74
C GLU A 60 7.33 -11.22 11.59
N LEU A 61 7.97 -11.53 10.46
CA LEU A 61 7.88 -10.70 9.24
C LEU A 61 6.44 -10.59 8.75
N PHE A 62 5.72 -11.70 8.73
CA PHE A 62 4.33 -11.74 8.32
C PHE A 62 3.42 -10.96 9.26
N ASP A 63 3.60 -11.11 10.56
CA ASP A 63 2.81 -10.44 11.59
C ASP A 63 3.03 -8.92 11.55
N ILE A 64 4.29 -8.47 11.40
CA ILE A 64 4.60 -7.04 11.25
C ILE A 64 3.94 -6.50 9.98
N TRP A 65 4.11 -7.19 8.85
CA TRP A 65 3.47 -6.78 7.60
C TRP A 65 1.95 -6.70 7.73
N GLN A 66 1.29 -7.67 8.38
CA GLN A 66 -0.16 -7.62 8.58
C GLN A 66 -0.61 -6.36 9.32
N VAL A 67 0.17 -5.86 10.28
CA VAL A 67 -0.15 -4.63 11.00
C VAL A 67 -0.10 -3.41 10.06
N PHE A 68 0.85 -3.35 9.15
CA PHE A 68 0.92 -2.28 8.15
C PHE A 68 -0.18 -2.43 7.11
N ASN A 69 -0.39 -3.63 6.60
CA ASN A 69 -1.47 -3.92 5.66
C ASN A 69 -2.85 -3.56 6.23
N TYR A 70 -3.08 -3.86 7.51
CA TYR A 70 -4.28 -3.44 8.24
C TYR A 70 -4.46 -1.92 8.18
N SER A 71 -3.40 -1.17 8.49
CA SER A 71 -3.44 0.29 8.48
C SER A 71 -3.74 0.83 7.07
N HIS A 72 -3.07 0.31 6.06
CA HIS A 72 -3.29 0.70 4.67
C HIS A 72 -4.71 0.37 4.22
N TYR A 73 -5.21 -0.82 4.52
CA TYR A 73 -6.56 -1.23 4.14
C TYR A 73 -7.64 -0.34 4.76
N VAL A 74 -7.50 0.03 6.04
CA VAL A 74 -8.47 0.88 6.73
C VAL A 74 -8.37 2.34 6.29
N CYS A 75 -7.14 2.85 6.11
CA CYS A 75 -6.91 4.28 5.86
C CYS A 75 -6.89 4.66 4.38
N ASN A 76 -6.58 3.72 3.49
CA ASN A 76 -6.40 3.98 2.05
C ASN A 76 -7.13 2.97 1.15
N GLY A 77 -7.62 1.87 1.71
CA GLY A 77 -8.30 0.82 0.97
C GLY A 77 -9.82 0.91 1.02
N THR A 78 -10.44 -0.24 0.86
CA THR A 78 -11.90 -0.40 0.77
C THR A 78 -12.50 -1.01 2.03
N CYS A 79 -11.79 -0.99 3.15
CA CYS A 79 -12.29 -1.46 4.42
C CYS A 79 -13.63 -0.78 4.78
N PRO A 80 -14.70 -1.53 5.09
CA PRO A 80 -16.02 -0.97 5.39
C PRO A 80 -16.02 0.09 6.49
N TRP A 81 -15.06 0.05 7.40
CA TRP A 81 -14.97 1.01 8.51
C TRP A 81 -14.53 2.42 8.10
N GLY A 82 -13.79 2.54 7.00
CA GLY A 82 -13.19 3.81 6.56
C GLY A 82 -13.48 4.19 5.11
N LYS A 83 -13.96 3.26 4.29
CA LYS A 83 -14.07 3.44 2.83
C LYS A 83 -14.83 4.69 2.41
N GLU A 84 -15.89 5.04 3.11
CA GLU A 84 -16.70 6.23 2.76
C GLU A 84 -15.87 7.51 2.86
N ILE A 85 -15.08 7.65 3.92
CA ILE A 85 -14.20 8.81 4.12
C ILE A 85 -13.08 8.79 3.09
N VAL A 86 -12.46 7.63 2.89
CA VAL A 86 -11.38 7.44 1.91
C VAL A 86 -11.87 7.82 0.52
N GLN A 87 -12.97 7.23 0.06
CA GLN A 87 -13.53 7.50 -1.25
C GLN A 87 -13.88 8.98 -1.43
N ARG A 88 -14.57 9.57 -0.46
CA ARG A 88 -14.96 10.97 -0.49
C ARG A 88 -13.74 11.91 -0.61
N THR A 89 -12.63 11.57 0.02
CA THR A 89 -11.38 12.35 -0.04
C THR A 89 -10.75 12.31 -1.43
N PHE A 90 -10.91 11.20 -2.16
CA PHE A 90 -10.27 10.99 -3.46
C PHE A 90 -11.18 11.23 -4.68
N ILE A 91 -12.48 11.50 -4.48
CA ILE A 91 -13.39 11.92 -5.56
C ILE A 91 -12.83 13.10 -6.37
N PRO A 92 -12.30 14.20 -5.77
CA PRO A 92 -11.76 15.31 -6.55
C PRO A 92 -10.59 14.92 -7.46
N LEU A 93 -9.76 13.96 -7.06
CA LEU A 93 -8.70 13.45 -7.93
C LEU A 93 -9.29 12.72 -9.14
N LEU A 94 -10.30 11.88 -8.94
CA LEU A 94 -10.97 11.17 -10.02
C LEU A 94 -11.68 12.14 -10.96
N GLU A 95 -12.38 13.15 -10.43
CA GLU A 95 -13.03 14.21 -11.23
C GLU A 95 -12.00 14.94 -12.10
N ASN A 96 -10.88 15.35 -11.54
CA ASN A 96 -9.80 16.00 -12.29
C ASN A 96 -9.17 15.09 -13.37
N ILE A 97 -9.10 13.78 -13.11
CA ILE A 97 -8.67 12.80 -14.13
C ILE A 97 -9.67 12.76 -15.29
N LEU A 98 -10.97 12.72 -14.98
CA LEU A 98 -12.05 12.68 -15.98
C LEU A 98 -12.09 13.98 -16.80
N GLU A 99 -12.01 15.15 -16.17
CA GLU A 99 -11.92 16.44 -16.85
C GLU A 99 -10.74 16.47 -17.84
N SER A 100 -9.56 16.04 -17.38
CA SER A 100 -8.37 15.97 -18.26
C SER A 100 -8.53 14.99 -19.42
N ALA A 101 -9.28 13.91 -19.20
CA ALA A 101 -9.59 12.95 -20.24
C ALA A 101 -10.55 13.54 -21.27
N GLU A 102 -11.61 14.23 -20.83
CA GLU A 102 -12.56 14.92 -21.69
C GLU A 102 -11.88 15.99 -22.56
N ASP A 103 -11.01 16.80 -21.96
CA ASP A 103 -10.23 17.82 -22.69
C ASP A 103 -9.31 17.18 -23.72
N ALA A 104 -8.62 16.11 -23.38
CA ALA A 104 -7.75 15.38 -24.30
C ALA A 104 -8.53 14.78 -25.49
N ILE A 105 -9.72 14.27 -25.25
CA ILE A 105 -10.61 13.73 -26.29
C ILE A 105 -11.10 14.85 -27.20
N LYS A 106 -11.56 15.97 -26.63
CA LYS A 106 -12.16 17.08 -27.34
C LYS A 106 -11.15 17.86 -28.18
N ASP A 107 -10.04 18.27 -27.56
CA ASP A 107 -9.11 19.20 -28.18
C ASP A 107 -7.91 18.47 -28.81
N ARG A 108 -7.70 17.20 -28.48
CA ARG A 108 -6.50 16.41 -28.87
C ARG A 108 -5.20 17.14 -28.55
N SER A 109 -5.24 17.97 -27.52
CA SER A 109 -4.18 18.94 -27.19
C SER A 109 -2.99 18.33 -26.46
N ALA A 110 -3.17 17.20 -25.80
CA ALA A 110 -2.12 16.51 -25.06
C ALA A 110 -1.96 15.06 -25.54
N ALA A 111 -0.70 14.67 -25.78
CA ALA A 111 -0.37 13.27 -26.07
C ALA A 111 -0.37 12.40 -24.81
N ALA A 112 -0.05 12.98 -23.67
CA ALA A 112 -0.09 12.33 -22.36
C ALA A 112 -0.23 13.36 -21.24
N THR A 113 -1.00 13.00 -20.22
CA THR A 113 -1.06 13.71 -18.92
C THR A 113 -0.52 12.79 -17.86
N LEU A 114 0.57 13.16 -17.20
CA LEU A 114 1.24 12.37 -16.18
C LEU A 114 1.02 13.00 -14.80
N ARG A 115 0.62 12.18 -13.84
CA ARG A 115 0.48 12.56 -12.44
C ARG A 115 1.41 11.70 -11.61
N PHE A 116 2.16 12.33 -10.73
CA PHE A 116 3.09 11.67 -9.81
C PHE A 116 2.55 11.81 -8.38
N GLY A 117 2.64 10.74 -7.62
CA GLY A 117 2.15 10.71 -6.25
C GLY A 117 2.74 9.52 -5.49
N HIS A 118 2.14 9.22 -4.36
CA HIS A 118 2.52 8.11 -3.49
C HIS A 118 1.51 6.96 -3.62
N ASP A 119 1.86 5.81 -3.06
CA ASP A 119 1.00 4.65 -2.87
C ASP A 119 -0.34 5.00 -2.23
N GLY A 120 -0.33 5.89 -1.23
CA GLY A 120 -1.52 6.43 -0.58
C GLY A 120 -2.48 7.19 -1.52
N ASN A 121 -2.08 7.51 -2.76
CA ASN A 121 -2.96 8.04 -3.80
C ASN A 121 -3.46 6.93 -4.73
N VAL A 122 -2.62 5.95 -5.03
CA VAL A 122 -2.96 4.86 -5.94
C VAL A 122 -3.96 3.90 -5.31
N MET A 123 -3.77 3.50 -4.04
CA MET A 123 -4.68 2.60 -3.33
C MET A 123 -6.13 3.08 -3.34
N PRO A 124 -6.45 4.32 -2.90
CA PRO A 124 -7.83 4.80 -2.93
C PRO A 124 -8.39 4.93 -4.35
N LEU A 125 -7.57 5.35 -5.30
CA LEU A 125 -8.00 5.50 -6.69
C LEU A 125 -8.38 4.14 -7.29
N THR A 126 -7.60 3.09 -7.07
CA THR A 126 -7.93 1.74 -7.55
C THR A 126 -9.20 1.20 -6.92
N GLY A 127 -9.44 1.50 -5.64
CA GLY A 127 -10.69 1.18 -4.94
C GLY A 127 -11.90 1.93 -5.50
N LEU A 128 -11.77 3.23 -5.81
CA LEU A 128 -12.82 4.03 -6.44
C LEU A 128 -13.17 3.53 -7.85
N LEU A 129 -12.17 3.12 -8.61
CA LEU A 129 -12.34 2.58 -9.97
C LEU A 129 -12.83 1.13 -9.97
N HIS A 130 -13.03 0.51 -8.81
CA HIS A 130 -13.43 -0.89 -8.64
C HIS A 130 -12.56 -1.86 -9.45
N LEU A 131 -11.23 -1.60 -9.48
CA LEU A 131 -10.32 -2.47 -10.23
C LEU A 131 -10.26 -3.85 -9.57
N GLU A 132 -10.22 -4.88 -10.39
CA GLU A 132 -10.16 -6.27 -9.93
C GLU A 132 -8.97 -6.49 -9.00
N GLY A 133 -9.21 -7.16 -7.86
CA GLY A 133 -8.22 -7.38 -6.81
C GLY A 133 -7.94 -6.18 -5.90
N CYS A 134 -8.44 -4.97 -6.24
CA CYS A 134 -8.24 -3.76 -5.43
C CYS A 134 -9.50 -3.37 -4.63
N TYR A 135 -10.63 -3.96 -4.94
CA TYR A 135 -11.91 -3.69 -4.30
C TYR A 135 -12.44 -4.97 -3.64
N ALA A 136 -12.20 -5.08 -2.35
CA ALA A 136 -12.71 -6.17 -1.53
C ALA A 136 -13.11 -5.62 -0.17
N GLU A 137 -14.13 -6.22 0.44
CA GLU A 137 -14.64 -5.82 1.74
C GLU A 137 -14.50 -6.98 2.73
N GLU A 138 -13.82 -6.71 3.83
CA GLU A 138 -13.66 -7.62 4.96
C GLU A 138 -13.69 -6.80 6.26
N THR A 139 -14.27 -7.36 7.29
CA THR A 139 -14.41 -6.71 8.61
C THR A 139 -13.64 -7.45 9.71
N ASN A 140 -13.21 -8.69 9.47
CA ASN A 140 -12.37 -9.41 10.40
C ASN A 140 -10.89 -9.06 10.14
N PRO A 141 -10.18 -8.39 11.05
CA PRO A 141 -8.78 -8.01 10.87
C PRO A 141 -7.85 -9.18 10.56
N GLU A 142 -8.13 -10.36 11.09
CA GLU A 142 -7.35 -11.57 10.88
C GLU A 142 -7.42 -12.12 9.44
N ASP A 143 -8.40 -11.66 8.66
CA ASP A 143 -8.62 -12.08 7.29
C ASP A 143 -8.33 -10.99 6.25
N PHE A 144 -7.97 -9.76 6.67
CA PHE A 144 -7.69 -8.65 5.75
C PHE A 144 -6.66 -9.01 4.69
N TYR A 145 -5.57 -9.65 5.08
CA TYR A 145 -4.48 -10.04 4.18
C TYR A 145 -4.90 -11.01 3.07
N ARG A 146 -6.01 -11.73 3.27
CA ARG A 146 -6.53 -12.71 2.30
C ARG A 146 -7.25 -12.05 1.15
N VAL A 147 -7.92 -10.93 1.42
CA VAL A 147 -8.77 -10.25 0.45
C VAL A 147 -8.12 -9.00 -0.11
N TRP A 148 -7.21 -8.38 0.65
CA TRP A 148 -6.55 -7.15 0.27
C TRP A 148 -5.09 -7.16 0.76
N SER A 149 -4.17 -6.85 -0.14
CA SER A 149 -2.73 -6.83 0.16
C SER A 149 -2.09 -5.63 -0.53
N ASP A 150 -1.53 -4.72 0.25
CA ASP A 150 -0.93 -3.49 -0.22
C ASP A 150 0.15 -3.71 -1.29
N PHE A 151 1.07 -4.65 -1.07
CA PHE A 151 2.15 -4.96 -2.01
C PHE A 151 1.66 -5.53 -3.36
N LYS A 152 0.43 -6.07 -3.43
CA LYS A 152 -0.18 -6.52 -4.69
C LYS A 152 -0.83 -5.36 -5.44
N ILE A 153 -1.36 -4.37 -4.71
CA ILE A 153 -2.09 -3.24 -5.26
C ILE A 153 -1.11 -2.13 -5.66
N VAL A 154 -0.12 -1.88 -4.80
CA VAL A 154 0.89 -0.83 -5.00
C VAL A 154 2.32 -1.38 -4.91
N PRO A 155 2.69 -2.32 -5.80
CA PRO A 155 4.09 -2.71 -5.92
C PRO A 155 4.95 -1.50 -6.31
N MET A 156 6.28 -1.63 -6.21
CA MET A 156 7.21 -0.58 -6.62
C MET A 156 6.87 -0.07 -8.04
N ALA A 157 6.78 1.24 -8.20
CA ALA A 157 6.37 1.92 -9.44
C ALA A 157 4.94 1.60 -9.92
N ALA A 158 4.05 1.19 -9.02
CA ALA A 158 2.63 1.00 -9.34
C ALA A 158 2.04 2.24 -10.01
N ASN A 159 1.20 2.00 -11.02
CA ASN A 159 0.55 3.09 -11.75
C ASN A 159 -0.81 2.63 -12.29
N VAL A 160 -1.69 3.61 -12.53
CA VAL A 160 -2.95 3.41 -13.23
C VAL A 160 -2.85 4.15 -14.56
N GLN A 161 -3.11 3.45 -15.66
CA GLN A 161 -3.05 4.00 -17.01
C GLN A 161 -4.43 3.99 -17.63
N LEU A 162 -4.86 5.13 -18.18
CA LEU A 162 -6.03 5.26 -19.02
C LEU A 162 -5.57 5.58 -20.44
N ILE A 163 -5.69 4.64 -21.35
CA ILE A 163 -5.22 4.78 -22.73
C ILE A 163 -6.43 4.92 -23.65
N PHE A 164 -6.50 6.05 -24.34
CA PHE A 164 -7.61 6.38 -25.26
C PHE A 164 -7.22 6.04 -26.68
N PHE A 165 -8.09 5.31 -27.35
CA PHE A 165 -7.94 4.93 -28.75
C PHE A 165 -9.05 5.55 -29.58
N SER A 166 -8.67 6.21 -30.70
CA SER A 166 -9.62 6.72 -31.69
C SER A 166 -9.32 6.10 -33.07
N LYS A 167 -10.35 5.95 -33.88
CA LYS A 167 -10.23 5.49 -35.27
C LYS A 167 -10.62 6.59 -36.21
N LYS A 168 -9.87 6.82 -37.30
CA LYS A 168 -10.22 7.80 -38.33
C LYS A 168 -11.57 7.46 -38.96
N GLY A 169 -12.50 8.42 -38.95
CA GLY A 169 -13.83 8.27 -39.48
C GLY A 169 -14.86 7.63 -38.55
N SER A 170 -14.53 7.54 -37.25
CA SER A 170 -15.45 7.15 -36.18
C SER A 170 -15.37 8.18 -35.05
N ASP A 171 -16.49 8.46 -34.42
CA ASP A 171 -16.56 9.29 -33.20
C ASP A 171 -16.36 8.46 -31.93
N ASP A 172 -16.23 7.14 -32.05
CA ASP A 172 -16.02 6.25 -30.93
C ASP A 172 -14.62 6.43 -30.33
N ILE A 173 -14.56 6.51 -29.01
CA ILE A 173 -13.34 6.49 -28.22
C ILE A 173 -13.37 5.24 -27.34
N LEU A 174 -12.37 4.40 -27.49
CA LEU A 174 -12.17 3.24 -26.64
C LEU A 174 -11.17 3.59 -25.55
N VAL A 175 -11.44 3.16 -24.33
CA VAL A 175 -10.55 3.35 -23.19
C VAL A 175 -10.05 2.01 -22.69
N LYS A 176 -8.74 1.90 -22.51
CA LYS A 176 -8.11 0.76 -21.87
C LYS A 176 -7.56 1.21 -20.51
N PHE A 177 -7.92 0.43 -19.50
CA PHE A 177 -7.34 0.51 -18.17
C PHE A 177 -6.22 -0.51 -18.02
#